data_986a1284b77579605f4ed3c3f2912aa7
#
_entry.id   986a1284b77579605f4ed3c3f2912aa7
#
_cell.length_a   1.000
_cell.length_b   1.000
_cell.length_c   1.000
_cell.angle_alpha   90.00
_cell.angle_beta   90.00
_cell.angle_gamma   90.00
#
_symmetry.space_group_name_H-M   'P 1'
#
loop_
_entity.id
_entity.type
_entity.pdbx_description
1 polymer ?
#
loop_
_entity_poly.entity_id
_entity_poly.type
_entity_poly.pdbx_seq_one_letter_code
_entity_poly.pdbx_strand_id
1 'polypeptide(L)'
;LLGKNGTGKTTTINILSGFLQPRSGECLILGEKIGQMNLLTRRKISLLIEGHVHYQFMTIEQIERFYSRFYPNWKREAYYELMSRLKVAPHQRINRMSCGQRSQVALGLILAQDAEVLVLDDFSLGLDPGYRRLFVDYMREYAKAENKTVFLTSHIIQDMERLIDDCIIMDYGKILVQMPVEELLGKFRRYTTQVEADFKLKDTEGIYNPSVIRSSMEL
;
A
#
# COMPACT_ATOMS: atom_id res chain seq x y z
N LEU A 1 -4.60 2.30 5.98
CA LEU A 1 -6.00 1.87 6.07
C LEU A 1 -6.09 0.36 5.84
N LEU A 2 -6.51 -0.39 6.83
CA LEU A 2 -6.57 -1.85 6.83
C LEU A 2 -8.02 -2.35 6.84
N GLY A 3 -8.26 -3.50 6.23
CA GLY A 3 -9.58 -4.14 6.23
C GLY A 3 -9.66 -5.24 5.18
N LYS A 4 -10.66 -6.12 5.32
CA LYS A 4 -10.95 -7.19 4.37
C LYS A 4 -11.37 -6.62 3.00
N ASN A 5 -11.46 -7.47 1.99
CA ASN A 5 -12.02 -7.05 0.70
C ASN A 5 -13.49 -6.65 0.85
N GLY A 6 -13.91 -5.59 0.14
CA GLY A 6 -15.28 -5.07 0.21
C GLY A 6 -15.58 -4.14 1.39
N THR A 7 -14.63 -3.84 2.27
CA THR A 7 -14.85 -2.96 3.44
C THR A 7 -14.91 -1.47 3.11
N GLY A 8 -14.57 -1.06 1.88
CA GLY A 8 -14.62 0.35 1.44
C GLY A 8 -13.26 1.00 1.23
N LYS A 9 -12.13 0.29 1.34
CA LYS A 9 -10.77 0.85 1.15
C LYS A 9 -10.59 1.53 -0.19
N THR A 10 -10.83 0.83 -1.29
CA THR A 10 -10.75 1.38 -2.66
C THR A 10 -11.74 2.51 -2.88
N THR A 11 -12.93 2.46 -2.28
CA THR A 11 -13.88 3.59 -2.31
C THR A 11 -13.28 4.83 -1.66
N THR A 12 -12.63 4.68 -0.51
CA THR A 12 -11.93 5.78 0.17
C THR A 12 -10.81 6.33 -0.70
N ILE A 13 -9.98 5.46 -1.30
CA ILE A 13 -8.93 5.88 -2.26
C ILE A 13 -9.54 6.66 -3.44
N ASN A 14 -10.64 6.19 -4.01
CA ASN A 14 -11.30 6.87 -5.13
C ASN A 14 -11.82 8.26 -4.74
N ILE A 15 -12.30 8.43 -3.51
CA ILE A 15 -12.68 9.75 -2.98
C ILE A 15 -11.43 10.63 -2.81
N LEU A 16 -10.37 10.12 -2.16
CA LEU A 16 -9.10 10.82 -1.95
C LEU A 16 -8.43 11.22 -3.26
N SER A 17 -8.64 10.45 -4.33
CA SER A 17 -8.10 10.72 -5.67
C SER A 17 -8.99 11.62 -6.52
N GLY A 18 -10.19 11.96 -6.05
CA GLY A 18 -11.16 12.78 -6.77
C GLY A 18 -11.91 12.05 -7.89
N PHE A 19 -11.81 10.71 -7.96
CA PHE A 19 -12.56 9.89 -8.92
C PHE A 19 -14.00 9.67 -8.49
N LEU A 20 -14.29 9.80 -7.18
CA LEU A 20 -15.61 9.64 -6.62
C LEU A 20 -15.91 10.81 -5.68
N GLN A 21 -17.12 11.37 -5.77
CA GLN A 21 -17.57 12.39 -4.84
C GLN A 21 -18.23 11.75 -3.62
N PRO A 22 -17.91 12.18 -2.38
CA PRO A 22 -18.62 11.72 -1.19
C PRO A 22 -20.06 12.24 -1.18
N ARG A 23 -21.00 11.48 -0.63
CA ARG A 23 -22.40 11.90 -0.47
C ARG A 23 -22.53 13.07 0.51
N SER A 24 -21.67 13.13 1.50
CA SER A 24 -21.66 14.17 2.54
C SER A 24 -20.25 14.30 3.11
N GLY A 25 -20.00 15.39 3.81
CA GLY A 25 -18.68 15.70 4.35
C GLY A 25 -17.75 16.31 3.31
N GLU A 26 -16.49 16.46 3.67
CA GLU A 26 -15.46 16.99 2.80
C GLU A 26 -14.17 16.20 2.92
N CYS A 27 -13.38 16.24 1.87
CA CYS A 27 -12.07 15.63 1.83
C CYS A 27 -11.03 16.67 1.43
N LEU A 28 -9.98 16.80 2.24
CA LEU A 28 -8.90 17.78 2.06
C LEU A 28 -7.57 17.03 1.96
N ILE A 29 -6.75 17.41 0.97
CA ILE A 29 -5.33 17.00 0.89
C ILE A 29 -4.51 18.28 0.72
N LEU A 30 -3.44 18.41 1.50
CA LEU A 30 -2.58 19.61 1.51
C LEU A 30 -3.39 20.90 1.70
N GLY A 31 -4.48 20.86 2.48
CA GLY A 31 -5.35 22.00 2.77
C GLY A 31 -6.37 22.36 1.68
N GLU A 32 -6.37 21.68 0.54
CA GLU A 32 -7.32 21.91 -0.57
C GLU A 32 -8.39 20.83 -0.67
N LYS A 33 -9.62 21.24 -0.99
CA LYS A 33 -10.72 20.29 -1.27
C LYS A 33 -10.45 19.52 -2.56
N ILE A 34 -10.57 18.20 -2.51
CA ILE A 34 -10.29 17.31 -3.64
C ILE A 34 -10.97 17.75 -4.94
N GLY A 35 -12.26 18.07 -4.90
CA GLY A 35 -13.04 18.48 -6.09
C GLY A 35 -12.68 19.86 -6.64
N GLN A 36 -11.92 20.68 -5.91
CA GLN A 36 -11.55 22.05 -6.26
C GLN A 36 -10.02 22.26 -6.29
N MET A 37 -9.26 21.17 -6.13
CA MET A 37 -7.80 21.20 -6.04
C MET A 37 -7.19 21.77 -7.33
N ASN A 38 -6.27 22.72 -7.18
CA ASN A 38 -5.54 23.29 -8.30
C ASN A 38 -4.54 22.28 -8.89
N LEU A 39 -4.09 22.51 -10.13
CA LEU A 39 -3.18 21.61 -10.83
C LEU A 39 -1.79 21.49 -10.18
N LEU A 40 -1.32 22.56 -9.52
CA LEU A 40 -0.01 22.55 -8.87
C LEU A 40 -0.04 21.65 -7.64
N THR A 41 -1.10 21.74 -6.83
CA THR A 41 -1.29 20.86 -5.67
C THR A 41 -1.52 19.41 -6.12
N ARG A 42 -2.28 19.18 -7.19
CA ARG A 42 -2.51 17.83 -7.72
C ARG A 42 -1.20 17.12 -8.16
N ARG A 43 -0.23 17.85 -8.67
CA ARG A 43 1.10 17.32 -9.03
C ARG A 43 1.93 16.89 -7.82
N LYS A 44 1.57 17.31 -6.62
CA LYS A 44 2.20 16.92 -5.36
C LYS A 44 1.63 15.62 -4.78
N ILE A 45 0.68 15.00 -5.46
CA ILE A 45 0.04 13.75 -5.06
C ILE A 45 0.37 12.70 -6.10
N SER A 46 0.99 11.62 -5.69
CA SER A 46 1.16 10.43 -6.53
C SER A 46 0.17 9.35 -6.14
N LEU A 47 -0.29 8.59 -7.13
CA LEU A 47 -1.30 7.57 -6.96
C LEU A 47 -0.86 6.27 -7.61
N LEU A 48 -0.81 5.20 -6.82
CA LEU A 48 -0.64 3.84 -7.28
C LEU A 48 -1.93 3.06 -7.04
N ILE A 49 -2.63 2.74 -8.11
CA ILE A 49 -3.86 1.94 -8.07
C ILE A 49 -3.48 0.45 -8.23
N GLU A 50 -4.28 -0.43 -7.66
CA GLU A 50 -4.19 -1.86 -7.87
C GLU A 50 -4.07 -2.21 -9.37
N GLY A 51 -3.15 -3.16 -9.71
CA GLY A 51 -2.89 -3.56 -11.10
C GLY A 51 -1.78 -2.78 -11.82
N HIS A 52 -1.27 -1.74 -11.22
CA HIS A 52 -0.02 -1.01 -11.46
C HIS A 52 0.15 -0.29 -12.80
N VAL A 53 0.80 -0.87 -13.81
CA VAL A 53 1.24 -0.11 -14.97
C VAL A 53 0.24 -0.21 -16.12
N HIS A 54 -0.43 0.88 -16.43
CA HIS A 54 -1.45 0.92 -17.51
C HIS A 54 -0.88 0.79 -18.91
N TYR A 55 0.38 1.23 -19.15
CA TYR A 55 1.01 1.26 -20.48
C TYR A 55 2.01 0.11 -20.66
N GLN A 56 1.55 -1.12 -20.50
CA GLN A 56 2.41 -2.31 -20.54
C GLN A 56 3.09 -2.56 -21.90
N PHE A 57 2.61 -1.95 -22.98
CA PHE A 57 3.24 -2.01 -24.32
C PHE A 57 4.50 -1.16 -24.43
N MET A 58 4.71 -0.20 -23.52
CA MET A 58 5.90 0.64 -23.48
C MET A 58 7.12 -0.11 -22.94
N THR A 59 8.30 0.39 -23.28
CA THR A 59 9.55 0.00 -22.64
C THR A 59 9.78 0.79 -21.36
N ILE A 60 10.75 0.36 -20.54
CA ILE A 60 11.22 1.05 -19.34
C ILE A 60 11.54 2.52 -19.63
N GLU A 61 12.29 2.78 -20.70
CA GLU A 61 12.67 4.12 -21.11
C GLU A 61 11.48 4.94 -21.65
N GLN A 62 10.58 4.31 -22.41
CA GLN A 62 9.42 5.00 -22.97
C GLN A 62 8.45 5.46 -21.89
N ILE A 63 8.18 4.62 -20.87
CA ILE A 63 7.26 4.96 -19.81
C ILE A 63 7.86 6.05 -18.90
N GLU A 64 9.15 6.01 -18.60
CA GLU A 64 9.85 7.08 -17.87
C GLU A 64 9.74 8.40 -18.61
N ARG A 65 10.07 8.42 -19.91
CA ARG A 65 9.98 9.63 -20.75
C ARG A 65 8.55 10.18 -20.85
N PHE A 66 7.55 9.30 -20.82
CA PHE A 66 6.14 9.69 -20.84
C PHE A 66 5.76 10.37 -19.54
N TYR A 67 6.00 9.74 -18.38
CA TYR A 67 5.61 10.27 -17.08
C TYR A 67 6.40 11.52 -16.68
N SER A 68 7.69 11.62 -17.01
CA SER A 68 8.54 12.76 -16.66
C SER A 68 8.02 14.10 -17.18
N ARG A 69 7.19 14.09 -18.24
CA ARG A 69 6.60 15.32 -18.80
C ARG A 69 5.48 15.93 -17.95
N PHE A 70 4.91 15.16 -17.04
CA PHE A 70 3.78 15.62 -16.21
C PHE A 70 4.22 16.17 -14.85
N TYR A 71 5.44 15.86 -14.43
CA TYR A 71 5.94 16.18 -13.10
C TYR A 71 7.17 17.08 -13.16
N PRO A 72 7.11 18.33 -12.66
CA PRO A 72 8.19 19.29 -12.81
C PRO A 72 9.46 18.91 -12.04
N ASN A 73 9.32 18.20 -10.93
CA ASN A 73 10.42 17.78 -10.05
C ASN A 73 10.83 16.33 -10.30
N TRP A 74 10.68 15.82 -11.51
CA TRP A 74 10.95 14.44 -11.84
C TRP A 74 12.37 14.01 -11.50
N LYS A 75 12.52 13.04 -10.60
CA LYS A 75 13.80 12.46 -10.17
C LYS A 75 14.17 11.24 -11.04
N ARG A 76 14.73 11.49 -12.18
CA ARG A 76 15.12 10.47 -13.18
C ARG A 76 16.09 9.44 -12.60
N GLU A 77 17.03 9.89 -11.81
CA GLU A 77 18.05 9.06 -11.18
C GLU A 77 17.43 8.01 -10.26
N ALA A 78 16.44 8.39 -9.44
CA ALA A 78 15.74 7.47 -8.54
C ALA A 78 15.03 6.34 -9.31
N TYR A 79 14.43 6.65 -10.47
CA TYR A 79 13.82 5.65 -11.34
C TYR A 79 14.86 4.65 -11.86
N TYR A 80 15.94 5.13 -12.47
CA TYR A 80 16.94 4.25 -13.08
C TYR A 80 17.79 3.50 -12.06
N GLU A 81 18.01 4.03 -10.88
CA GLU A 81 18.64 3.31 -9.78
C GLU A 81 17.85 2.05 -9.43
N LEU A 82 16.52 2.18 -9.26
CA LEU A 82 15.66 1.02 -8.99
C LEU A 82 15.65 0.04 -10.16
N MET A 83 15.58 0.52 -11.41
CA MET A 83 15.62 -0.36 -12.60
C MET A 83 16.95 -1.12 -12.71
N SER A 84 18.06 -0.50 -12.36
CA SER A 84 19.38 -1.16 -12.34
C SER A 84 19.46 -2.30 -11.32
N ARG A 85 18.87 -2.11 -10.15
CA ARG A 85 18.76 -3.17 -9.10
C ARG A 85 17.95 -4.38 -9.59
N LEU A 86 16.96 -4.16 -10.45
CA LEU A 86 16.17 -5.21 -11.08
C LEU A 86 16.87 -5.91 -12.23
N LYS A 87 18.03 -5.41 -12.67
CA LYS A 87 18.78 -5.90 -13.85
C LYS A 87 17.93 -5.93 -15.12
N VAL A 88 17.02 -4.97 -15.30
CA VAL A 88 16.18 -4.84 -16.49
C VAL A 88 16.78 -3.84 -17.45
N ALA A 89 16.76 -4.19 -18.74
CA ALA A 89 17.30 -3.31 -19.79
C ALA A 89 16.32 -2.17 -20.12
N PRO A 90 16.79 -0.94 -20.41
CA PRO A 90 15.93 0.21 -20.71
C PRO A 90 14.94 -0.03 -21.85
N HIS A 91 15.29 -0.84 -22.84
CA HIS A 91 14.46 -1.20 -23.99
C HIS A 91 13.53 -2.41 -23.74
N GLN A 92 13.57 -3.02 -22.54
CA GLN A 92 12.70 -4.13 -22.20
C GLN A 92 11.24 -3.66 -22.10
N ARG A 93 10.33 -4.38 -22.77
CA ARG A 93 8.90 -4.09 -22.71
C ARG A 93 8.30 -4.57 -21.40
N ILE A 94 7.44 -3.76 -20.78
CA ILE A 94 6.82 -4.00 -19.48
C ILE A 94 5.92 -5.24 -19.50
N ASN A 95 5.22 -5.52 -20.62
CA ASN A 95 4.37 -6.71 -20.76
C ASN A 95 5.15 -8.04 -20.75
N ARG A 96 6.48 -8.01 -20.94
CA ARG A 96 7.36 -9.18 -20.88
C ARG A 96 8.00 -9.39 -19.49
N MET A 97 7.62 -8.58 -18.52
CA MET A 97 8.11 -8.65 -17.15
C MET A 97 7.23 -9.51 -16.27
N SER A 98 7.81 -10.08 -15.20
CA SER A 98 7.05 -10.72 -14.14
C SER A 98 6.16 -9.70 -13.41
N CYS A 99 5.16 -10.17 -12.66
CA CYS A 99 4.31 -9.30 -11.84
C CYS A 99 5.15 -8.45 -10.88
N GLY A 100 6.09 -9.09 -10.17
CA GLY A 100 6.98 -8.38 -9.24
C GLY A 100 7.85 -7.33 -9.92
N GLN A 101 8.40 -7.61 -11.10
CA GLN A 101 9.16 -6.60 -11.86
C GLN A 101 8.27 -5.42 -12.29
N ARG A 102 7.05 -5.68 -12.74
CA ARG A 102 6.10 -4.59 -13.10
C ARG A 102 5.77 -3.70 -11.91
N SER A 103 5.58 -4.29 -10.73
CA SER A 103 5.34 -3.53 -9.51
C SER A 103 6.53 -2.64 -9.13
N GLN A 104 7.75 -3.11 -9.35
CA GLN A 104 8.94 -2.29 -9.13
C GLN A 104 9.06 -1.15 -10.15
N VAL A 105 8.64 -1.36 -11.40
CA VAL A 105 8.53 -0.27 -12.38
C VAL A 105 7.53 0.78 -11.89
N ALA A 106 6.36 0.35 -11.42
CA ALA A 106 5.35 1.25 -10.86
C ALA A 106 5.88 2.02 -9.64
N LEU A 107 6.60 1.34 -8.73
CA LEU A 107 7.27 1.99 -7.60
C LEU A 107 8.27 3.05 -8.09
N GLY A 108 9.12 2.70 -9.04
CA GLY A 108 10.09 3.65 -9.60
C GLY A 108 9.43 4.90 -10.19
N LEU A 109 8.30 4.72 -10.89
CA LEU A 109 7.54 5.86 -11.41
C LEU A 109 6.97 6.74 -10.28
N ILE A 110 6.46 6.14 -9.19
CA ILE A 110 5.93 6.87 -8.03
C ILE A 110 7.03 7.67 -7.33
N LEU A 111 8.19 7.06 -7.09
CA LEU A 111 9.32 7.70 -6.43
C LEU A 111 9.87 8.86 -7.26
N ALA A 112 9.95 8.67 -8.59
CA ALA A 112 10.46 9.70 -9.49
C ALA A 112 9.56 10.94 -9.59
N GLN A 113 8.27 10.83 -9.25
CA GLN A 113 7.35 11.98 -9.23
C GLN A 113 7.70 13.01 -8.17
N ASP A 114 8.45 12.65 -7.14
CA ASP A 114 8.81 13.49 -6.00
C ASP A 114 7.59 14.13 -5.31
N ALA A 115 6.49 13.41 -5.24
CA ALA A 115 5.25 13.89 -4.64
C ALA A 115 5.39 14.06 -3.12
N GLU A 116 4.63 14.99 -2.53
CA GLU A 116 4.55 15.19 -1.07
C GLU A 116 3.65 14.15 -0.41
N VAL A 117 2.60 13.70 -1.13
CA VAL A 117 1.65 12.69 -0.66
C VAL A 117 1.62 11.52 -1.63
N LEU A 118 1.82 10.31 -1.12
CA LEU A 118 1.74 9.07 -1.87
C LEU A 118 0.49 8.29 -1.44
N VAL A 119 -0.37 7.99 -2.39
CA VAL A 119 -1.61 7.20 -2.17
C VAL A 119 -1.44 5.86 -2.86
N LEU A 120 -1.43 4.77 -2.09
CA LEU A 120 -1.12 3.41 -2.57
C LEU A 120 -2.28 2.47 -2.29
N ASP A 121 -3.01 2.06 -3.34
CA ASP A 121 -4.14 1.13 -3.20
C ASP A 121 -3.68 -0.32 -3.38
N ASP A 122 -3.75 -1.08 -2.32
CA ASP A 122 -3.43 -2.53 -2.22
C ASP A 122 -2.19 -2.96 -3.04
N PHE A 123 -1.14 -2.14 -2.94
CA PHE A 123 0.07 -2.20 -3.76
C PHE A 123 0.80 -3.55 -3.70
N SER A 124 0.55 -4.32 -2.65
CA SER A 124 1.21 -5.61 -2.40
C SER A 124 0.51 -6.78 -3.09
N LEU A 125 -0.63 -6.56 -3.73
CA LEU A 125 -1.39 -7.60 -4.40
C LEU A 125 -0.58 -8.21 -5.57
N GLY A 126 -0.51 -9.53 -5.60
CA GLY A 126 0.24 -10.26 -6.64
C GLY A 126 1.77 -10.19 -6.51
N LEU A 127 2.30 -9.56 -5.47
CA LEU A 127 3.73 -9.63 -5.15
C LEU A 127 4.05 -10.88 -4.34
N ASP A 128 5.14 -11.55 -4.71
CA ASP A 128 5.72 -12.55 -3.82
C ASP A 128 6.31 -11.89 -2.55
N PRO A 129 6.52 -12.66 -1.47
CA PRO A 129 6.99 -12.10 -0.19
C PRO A 129 8.31 -11.34 -0.29
N GLY A 130 9.23 -11.74 -1.19
CA GLY A 130 10.52 -11.09 -1.36
C GLY A 130 10.39 -9.70 -1.97
N TYR A 131 9.64 -9.57 -3.06
CA TYR A 131 9.39 -8.27 -3.69
C TYR A 131 8.54 -7.35 -2.83
N ARG A 132 7.60 -7.91 -2.07
CA ARG A 132 6.79 -7.14 -1.11
C ARG A 132 7.66 -6.51 -0.03
N ARG A 133 8.55 -7.30 0.57
CA ARG A 133 9.47 -6.81 1.59
C ARG A 133 10.38 -5.71 1.05
N LEU A 134 10.96 -5.93 -0.14
CA LEU A 134 11.80 -4.93 -0.81
C LEU A 134 11.04 -3.61 -1.04
N PHE A 135 9.78 -3.69 -1.46
CA PHE A 135 8.92 -2.52 -1.65
C PHE A 135 8.69 -1.76 -0.35
N VAL A 136 8.33 -2.48 0.72
CA VAL A 136 8.06 -1.92 2.06
C VAL A 136 9.31 -1.23 2.61
N ASP A 137 10.46 -1.91 2.56
CA ASP A 137 11.71 -1.38 3.10
C ASP A 137 12.14 -0.11 2.33
N TYR A 138 12.06 -0.14 0.99
CA TYR A 138 12.41 1.01 0.16
C TYR A 138 11.46 2.19 0.38
N MET A 139 10.15 1.94 0.46
CA MET A 139 9.15 2.98 0.71
C MET A 139 9.32 3.63 2.07
N ARG A 140 9.64 2.85 3.11
CA ARG A 140 9.93 3.36 4.46
C ARG A 140 11.13 4.29 4.47
N GLU A 141 12.23 3.86 3.85
CA GLU A 141 13.45 4.68 3.75
C GLU A 141 13.17 5.98 3.00
N TYR A 142 12.51 5.90 1.86
CA TYR A 142 12.14 7.06 1.06
C TYR A 142 11.23 8.04 1.81
N ALA A 143 10.16 7.54 2.43
CA ALA A 143 9.21 8.38 3.15
C ALA A 143 9.88 9.15 4.30
N LYS A 144 10.80 8.50 5.05
CA LYS A 144 11.54 9.13 6.14
C LYS A 144 12.60 10.11 5.66
N ALA A 145 13.40 9.73 4.66
CA ALA A 145 14.48 10.56 4.15
C ALA A 145 13.96 11.85 3.50
N GLU A 146 12.85 11.78 2.80
CA GLU A 146 12.27 12.87 2.02
C GLU A 146 11.05 13.53 2.72
N ASN A 147 10.75 13.16 3.97
CA ASN A 147 9.62 13.68 4.76
C ASN A 147 8.28 13.63 3.99
N LYS A 148 7.96 12.47 3.42
CA LYS A 148 6.74 12.25 2.62
C LYS A 148 5.61 11.69 3.47
N THR A 149 4.37 12.03 3.13
CA THR A 149 3.18 11.39 3.69
C THR A 149 2.76 10.22 2.82
N VAL A 150 2.63 9.03 3.42
CA VAL A 150 2.19 7.83 2.70
C VAL A 150 0.84 7.38 3.25
N PHE A 151 -0.19 7.40 2.41
CA PHE A 151 -1.48 6.79 2.69
C PHE A 151 -1.62 5.51 1.89
N LEU A 152 -1.69 4.38 2.55
CA LEU A 152 -1.79 3.09 1.89
C LEU A 152 -2.98 2.27 2.39
N THR A 153 -3.51 1.41 1.51
CA THR A 153 -4.46 0.38 1.88
C THR A 153 -3.83 -1.00 1.78
N SER A 154 -4.23 -1.90 2.66
CA SER A 154 -3.84 -3.31 2.58
C SER A 154 -4.84 -4.20 3.30
N HIS A 155 -4.90 -5.45 2.88
CA HIS A 155 -5.57 -6.53 3.59
C HIS A 155 -4.58 -7.43 4.33
N ILE A 156 -3.26 -7.18 4.20
CA ILE A 156 -2.17 -7.94 4.80
C ILE A 156 -1.47 -7.06 5.85
N ILE A 157 -1.67 -7.36 7.12
CA ILE A 157 -1.15 -6.56 8.23
C ILE A 157 0.34 -6.82 8.46
N GLN A 158 0.80 -8.06 8.33
CA GLN A 158 2.13 -8.52 8.78
C GLN A 158 3.32 -7.78 8.17
N ASP A 159 3.20 -7.30 6.93
CA ASP A 159 4.29 -6.59 6.27
C ASP A 159 4.20 -5.07 6.50
N MET A 160 3.01 -4.58 6.90
CA MET A 160 2.75 -3.15 7.04
C MET A 160 3.24 -2.56 8.36
N GLU A 161 3.37 -3.37 9.42
CA GLU A 161 3.83 -2.93 10.74
C GLU A 161 5.14 -2.13 10.70
N ARG A 162 5.98 -2.43 9.71
CA ARG A 162 7.27 -1.77 9.55
C ARG A 162 7.19 -0.44 8.80
N LEU A 163 6.12 -0.22 8.05
CA LEU A 163 5.96 0.94 7.17
C LEU A 163 5.09 2.02 7.78
N ILE A 164 4.08 1.63 8.58
CA ILE A 164 3.03 2.54 9.06
C ILE A 164 3.32 3.06 10.46
N ASP A 165 3.01 4.33 10.70
CA ASP A 165 3.01 4.96 12.01
C ASP A 165 1.61 4.87 12.64
N ASP A 166 0.56 5.13 11.87
CA ASP A 166 -0.83 5.12 12.28
C ASP A 166 -1.65 4.06 11.55
N CYS A 167 -2.57 3.45 12.26
CA CYS A 167 -3.44 2.41 11.73
C CYS A 167 -4.91 2.80 11.83
N ILE A 168 -5.63 2.65 10.71
CA ILE A 168 -7.08 2.74 10.65
C ILE A 168 -7.61 1.39 10.18
N ILE A 169 -8.44 0.73 10.99
CA ILE A 169 -9.10 -0.53 10.63
C ILE A 169 -10.55 -0.23 10.26
N MET A 170 -10.92 -0.66 9.06
CA MET A 170 -12.26 -0.44 8.52
C MET A 170 -12.98 -1.77 8.27
N ASP A 171 -14.28 -1.81 8.60
CA ASP A 171 -15.18 -2.89 8.25
C ASP A 171 -16.55 -2.34 7.82
N TYR A 172 -17.07 -2.83 6.69
CA TYR A 172 -18.34 -2.40 6.08
C TYR A 172 -18.57 -0.86 6.10
N GLY A 173 -17.53 -0.08 5.73
CA GLY A 173 -17.60 1.37 5.66
C GLY A 173 -17.53 2.08 7.02
N LYS A 174 -17.33 1.35 8.12
CA LYS A 174 -17.18 1.91 9.47
C LYS A 174 -15.73 1.79 9.94
N ILE A 175 -15.22 2.84 10.57
CA ILE A 175 -13.94 2.80 11.27
C ILE A 175 -14.14 2.09 12.60
N LEU A 176 -13.45 0.97 12.78
CA LEU A 176 -13.46 0.19 14.02
C LEU A 176 -12.36 0.66 14.99
N VAL A 177 -11.19 0.97 14.42
CA VAL A 177 -9.99 1.35 15.18
C VAL A 177 -9.26 2.44 14.43
N GLN A 178 -8.78 3.43 15.18
CA GLN A 178 -7.85 4.45 14.69
C GLN A 178 -6.88 4.76 15.83
N MET A 179 -5.63 4.34 15.68
CA MET A 179 -4.58 4.55 16.68
C MET A 179 -3.18 4.34 16.10
N PRO A 180 -2.12 4.79 16.79
CA PRO A 180 -0.75 4.43 16.44
C PRO A 180 -0.54 2.92 16.40
N VAL A 181 0.27 2.44 15.45
CA VAL A 181 0.52 0.99 15.28
C VAL A 181 1.18 0.37 16.50
N GLU A 182 2.06 1.09 17.18
CA GLU A 182 2.70 0.61 18.41
C GLU A 182 1.68 0.36 19.52
N GLU A 183 0.69 1.25 19.66
CA GLU A 183 -0.40 1.08 20.63
C GLU A 183 -1.28 -0.12 20.27
N LEU A 184 -1.60 -0.29 18.97
CA LEU A 184 -2.37 -1.43 18.49
C LEU A 184 -1.66 -2.75 18.82
N LEU A 185 -0.37 -2.87 18.50
CA LEU A 185 0.43 -4.06 18.77
C LEU A 185 0.61 -4.33 20.27
N GLY A 186 0.63 -3.28 21.08
CA GLY A 186 0.66 -3.39 22.54
C GLY A 186 -0.63 -3.95 23.16
N LYS A 187 -1.79 -3.65 22.54
CA LYS A 187 -3.11 -4.07 23.02
C LYS A 187 -3.51 -5.49 22.59
N PHE A 188 -2.97 -5.98 21.47
CA PHE A 188 -3.33 -7.30 20.94
C PHE A 188 -2.13 -8.25 21.02
N ARG A 189 -2.35 -9.42 21.64
CA ARG A 189 -1.34 -10.47 21.76
C ARG A 189 -1.93 -11.80 21.31
N ARG A 190 -1.12 -12.57 20.62
CA ARG A 190 -1.45 -13.95 20.26
C ARG A 190 -0.97 -14.88 21.38
N TYR A 191 -1.88 -15.65 21.94
CA TYR A 191 -1.56 -16.71 22.88
C TYR A 191 -1.74 -18.05 22.19
N THR A 192 -0.79 -18.96 22.40
CA THR A 192 -0.87 -20.34 21.94
C THR A 192 -0.64 -21.23 23.16
N THR A 193 -1.55 -22.15 23.42
CA THR A 193 -1.44 -23.12 24.52
C THR A 193 -1.85 -24.50 24.04
N GLN A 194 -1.32 -25.54 24.69
CA GLN A 194 -1.79 -26.89 24.47
C GLN A 194 -3.07 -27.12 25.29
N VAL A 195 -4.03 -27.74 24.64
CA VAL A 195 -5.33 -28.07 25.27
C VAL A 195 -5.65 -29.55 25.06
N GLU A 196 -6.44 -30.11 25.96
CA GLU A 196 -6.92 -31.49 25.85
C GLU A 196 -7.85 -31.67 24.64
N ALA A 197 -7.99 -32.90 24.15
CA ALA A 197 -8.71 -33.21 22.92
C ALA A 197 -10.21 -32.86 22.95
N ASP A 198 -10.79 -32.79 24.13
CA ASP A 198 -12.20 -32.44 24.39
C ASP A 198 -12.42 -30.97 24.76
N PHE A 199 -11.36 -30.15 24.74
CA PHE A 199 -11.45 -28.74 25.08
C PHE A 199 -12.47 -28.01 24.19
N LYS A 200 -13.44 -27.37 24.84
CA LYS A 200 -14.41 -26.47 24.21
C LYS A 200 -14.13 -25.06 24.64
N LEU A 201 -13.81 -24.24 23.66
CA LEU A 201 -13.61 -22.82 23.90
C LEU A 201 -14.94 -22.18 24.25
N LYS A 202 -15.01 -21.51 25.40
CA LYS A 202 -16.13 -20.63 25.74
C LYS A 202 -15.76 -19.23 25.30
N ASP A 203 -16.71 -18.50 24.73
CA ASP A 203 -16.54 -17.08 24.46
C ASP A 203 -16.21 -16.37 25.79
N THR A 204 -15.02 -15.83 25.86
CA THR A 204 -14.56 -15.02 26.96
C THR A 204 -14.31 -13.61 26.49
N GLU A 205 -14.74 -12.65 27.28
CA GLU A 205 -14.53 -11.24 27.02
C GLU A 205 -13.03 -10.95 26.79
N GLY A 206 -12.69 -10.33 25.66
CA GLY A 206 -11.30 -10.01 25.29
C GLY A 206 -10.55 -11.08 24.48
N ILE A 207 -11.16 -12.23 24.17
CA ILE A 207 -10.57 -13.23 23.27
C ILE A 207 -11.21 -13.09 21.87
N TYR A 208 -10.37 -12.76 20.88
CA TYR A 208 -10.81 -12.58 19.50
C TYR A 208 -10.25 -13.70 18.62
N ASN A 209 -11.09 -14.24 17.77
CA ASN A 209 -10.74 -15.24 16.75
C ASN A 209 -10.02 -16.49 17.30
N PRO A 210 -10.58 -17.17 18.31
CA PRO A 210 -9.98 -18.37 18.86
C PRO A 210 -10.04 -19.52 17.85
N SER A 211 -8.98 -20.33 17.76
CA SER A 211 -8.94 -21.51 16.92
C SER A 211 -8.28 -22.68 17.64
N VAL A 212 -8.83 -23.88 17.48
CA VAL A 212 -8.24 -25.12 17.96
C VAL A 212 -7.69 -25.89 16.77
N ILE A 213 -6.37 -26.06 16.71
CA ILE A 213 -5.70 -26.86 15.67
C ILE A 213 -5.46 -28.25 16.26
N ARG A 214 -6.08 -29.30 15.69
CA ARG A 214 -5.79 -30.67 16.02
C ARG A 214 -4.56 -31.10 15.24
N SER A 215 -3.44 -31.42 15.91
CA SER A 215 -2.33 -32.09 15.28
C SER A 215 -2.66 -33.58 15.19
N SER A 216 -2.91 -34.11 14.00
CA SER A 216 -2.85 -35.56 13.77
C SER A 216 -1.36 -35.93 13.72
N MET A 217 -0.86 -36.67 14.72
CA MET A 217 0.34 -37.46 14.52
C MET A 217 -0.05 -38.62 13.59
N GLU A 218 0.40 -38.64 12.37
CA GLU A 218 0.56 -39.87 11.61
C GLU A 218 1.83 -40.59 12.15
N LEU A 219 1.60 -41.78 12.68
CA LEU A 219 2.65 -42.75 13.03
C LEU A 219 3.17 -43.41 11.76
#